data_6bdcd99524796262ad999039d8b276e5
#
_entry.id   6bdcd99524796262ad999039d8b276e5
#
_cell.length_a   1.000
_cell.length_b   1.000
_cell.length_c   1.000
_cell.angle_alpha   90.00
_cell.angle_beta   90.00
_cell.angle_gamma   90.00
#
_symmetry.space_group_name_H-M   'P 1'
#
loop_
_entity.id
_entity.type
_entity.pdbx_description
1 polymer ?
#
loop_
_entity_poly.entity_id
_entity_poly.type
_entity_poly.pdbx_seq_one_letter_code
_entity_poly.pdbx_strand_id
1 'polypeptide(L)'
;MDIVYAIFTCIVSLLFICVTPVLVLVLRIYVGKTIRNPNYAPVVGTLFHQLFYYNRLYDYQAEVAKKTPTFRLLSPEQSEHYTTDSRNIEHILKTNFGKYSKGKRNQEIIMDLFGEGIFAMDGEKWKQQRKLASFEFSARVLRDFSCTVFRKRAAKLVSKELLMRCSLDSIFKVGFGVDLNCMDGSSGDDNEFIKAFDDANALTYWRYVDPLWKLKRFFNIRSEFFLKKNIKFIREFVDELIRTRRKQLEMKQDSMDKEDILSRFLLESKKDPEKMTDQYLRDIILNFMLAGKDSTANTLSWFFYVLCKNPLIQVKIVEEVREVIGNNMKDNGRVDDFVATITEQVLEKMHYLHATLTETLRLYPAVPVDGRCADADDVLPDGFHIRKGDGVYYMSYAMGRMPYIWGNDAEDFRPERWLKDGIFQPESPFKFIAFHAGPRICLGKDFAYRQMKILSMALLHFFRFKLSDDMKVVTYRTMFTLHINEGLQVCAVPRRGLVEA
;
A
#
# COMPACT_ATOMS: atom_id res chain seq x y z
N MET A 1 -8.91 -61.98 9.76
CA MET A 1 -10.07 -61.24 9.21
C MET A 1 -10.23 -59.87 9.88
N ASP A 2 -10.08 -59.80 11.19
CA ASP A 2 -10.26 -58.54 11.97
C ASP A 2 -9.28 -57.41 11.66
N ILE A 3 -8.03 -57.71 11.34
CA ILE A 3 -7.02 -56.68 10.99
C ILE A 3 -7.33 -56.03 9.63
N VAL A 4 -7.77 -56.85 8.65
CA VAL A 4 -8.14 -56.31 7.30
C VAL A 4 -9.37 -55.45 7.40
N TYR A 5 -10.37 -55.86 8.23
CA TYR A 5 -11.56 -55.05 8.46
C TYR A 5 -11.24 -53.73 9.19
N ALA A 6 -10.38 -53.80 10.23
CA ALA A 6 -9.95 -52.60 10.92
C ALA A 6 -9.19 -51.63 10.00
N ILE A 7 -8.26 -52.09 9.15
CA ILE A 7 -7.57 -51.29 8.15
C ILE A 7 -8.54 -50.67 7.15
N PHE A 8 -9.47 -51.45 6.62
CA PHE A 8 -10.48 -50.99 5.71
C PHE A 8 -11.37 -49.89 6.32
N THR A 9 -11.84 -50.11 7.57
CA THR A 9 -12.64 -49.12 8.31
C THR A 9 -11.84 -47.85 8.58
N CYS A 10 -10.57 -47.92 8.93
CA CYS A 10 -9.68 -46.77 9.08
C CYS A 10 -9.52 -46.02 7.78
N ILE A 11 -9.28 -46.71 6.64
CA ILE A 11 -9.15 -46.06 5.31
C ILE A 11 -10.45 -45.36 4.91
N VAL A 12 -11.60 -46.01 5.06
CA VAL A 12 -12.92 -45.43 4.73
C VAL A 12 -13.20 -44.23 5.63
N SER A 13 -12.94 -44.32 6.92
CA SER A 13 -13.09 -43.22 7.87
C SER A 13 -12.18 -42.04 7.50
N LEU A 14 -10.93 -42.29 7.15
CA LEU A 14 -9.96 -41.29 6.72
C LEU A 14 -10.39 -40.61 5.41
N LEU A 15 -10.86 -41.40 4.45
CA LEU A 15 -11.43 -40.86 3.19
C LEU A 15 -12.65 -39.99 3.47
N PHE A 16 -13.56 -40.44 4.35
CA PHE A 16 -14.74 -39.65 4.72
C PHE A 16 -14.35 -38.34 5.40
N ILE A 17 -13.40 -38.37 6.35
CA ILE A 17 -12.87 -37.18 7.03
C ILE A 17 -12.21 -36.21 6.05
N CYS A 18 -11.53 -36.68 5.01
CA CYS A 18 -10.86 -35.83 4.03
C CYS A 18 -11.82 -35.31 2.94
N VAL A 19 -12.72 -36.15 2.42
CA VAL A 19 -13.59 -35.82 1.28
C VAL A 19 -14.77 -34.93 1.70
N THR A 20 -15.35 -35.20 2.87
CA THR A 20 -16.53 -34.45 3.33
C THR A 20 -16.27 -32.94 3.46
N PRO A 21 -15.19 -32.46 4.10
CA PRO A 21 -14.88 -31.02 4.18
C PRO A 21 -14.67 -30.38 2.80
N VAL A 22 -14.04 -31.11 1.87
CA VAL A 22 -13.82 -30.62 0.50
C VAL A 22 -15.17 -30.50 -0.23
N LEU A 23 -16.03 -31.49 -0.11
CA LEU A 23 -17.37 -31.45 -0.70
C LEU A 23 -18.21 -30.30 -0.13
N VAL A 24 -18.20 -30.13 1.20
CA VAL A 24 -18.87 -29.00 1.85
C VAL A 24 -18.32 -27.66 1.38
N LEU A 25 -17.00 -27.53 1.22
CA LEU A 25 -16.37 -26.33 0.69
C LEU A 25 -16.83 -26.03 -0.75
N VAL A 26 -16.81 -27.04 -1.62
CA VAL A 26 -17.27 -26.91 -3.01
C VAL A 26 -18.76 -26.55 -3.06
N LEU A 27 -19.60 -27.20 -2.26
CA LEU A 27 -21.03 -26.87 -2.19
C LEU A 27 -21.24 -25.40 -1.74
N ARG A 28 -20.53 -24.94 -0.73
CA ARG A 28 -20.60 -23.54 -0.27
C ARG A 28 -20.17 -22.52 -1.33
N ILE A 29 -19.26 -22.90 -2.23
CA ILE A 29 -18.83 -22.01 -3.32
C ILE A 29 -19.96 -21.82 -4.34
N TYR A 30 -20.74 -22.86 -4.64
CA TYR A 30 -21.68 -22.83 -5.76
C TYR A 30 -23.16 -22.66 -5.36
N VAL A 31 -23.56 -23.18 -4.19
CA VAL A 31 -24.98 -23.15 -3.76
C VAL A 31 -25.40 -21.70 -3.43
N GLY A 32 -26.55 -21.29 -3.99
CA GLY A 32 -27.16 -19.98 -3.73
C GLY A 32 -26.52 -18.80 -4.45
N LYS A 33 -25.52 -19.01 -5.35
CA LYS A 33 -24.71 -17.93 -5.96
C LYS A 33 -25.27 -17.34 -7.27
N THR A 34 -26.48 -17.68 -7.70
CA THR A 34 -27.10 -17.11 -8.93
C THR A 34 -26.20 -17.13 -10.18
N ILE A 35 -25.55 -18.27 -10.43
CA ILE A 35 -24.50 -18.40 -11.46
C ILE A 35 -25.05 -18.12 -12.88
N ARG A 36 -26.28 -18.53 -13.17
CA ARG A 36 -26.90 -18.45 -14.51
C ARG A 36 -27.76 -17.21 -14.72
N ASN A 37 -27.87 -16.32 -13.74
CA ASN A 37 -28.70 -15.13 -13.85
C ASN A 37 -27.95 -14.00 -14.58
N PRO A 38 -28.43 -13.55 -15.75
CA PRO A 38 -27.73 -12.53 -16.56
C PRO A 38 -27.71 -11.14 -15.91
N ASN A 39 -28.54 -10.88 -14.91
CA ASN A 39 -28.53 -9.64 -14.17
C ASN A 39 -27.31 -9.51 -13.23
N TYR A 40 -26.56 -10.58 -13.05
CA TYR A 40 -25.33 -10.58 -12.26
C TYR A 40 -24.11 -10.67 -13.17
N ALA A 41 -23.01 -10.04 -12.77
CA ALA A 41 -21.76 -10.12 -13.50
C ALA A 41 -21.34 -11.58 -13.74
N PRO A 42 -20.73 -11.91 -14.89
CA PRO A 42 -20.37 -13.28 -15.26
C PRO A 42 -19.39 -13.88 -14.25
N VAL A 43 -19.59 -15.17 -13.95
CA VAL A 43 -18.65 -15.93 -13.11
C VAL A 43 -17.51 -16.43 -13.98
N VAL A 44 -16.29 -15.96 -13.71
CA VAL A 44 -15.08 -16.33 -14.46
C VAL A 44 -14.18 -17.29 -13.69
N GLY A 45 -14.51 -17.57 -12.43
CA GLY A 45 -13.72 -18.48 -11.61
C GLY A 45 -14.19 -18.52 -10.16
N THR A 46 -13.32 -19.08 -9.34
CA THR A 46 -13.53 -19.27 -7.91
C THR A 46 -12.28 -18.88 -7.13
N LEU A 47 -12.35 -18.93 -5.81
CA LEU A 47 -11.22 -18.81 -4.90
C LEU A 47 -10.01 -19.69 -5.31
N PHE A 48 -10.25 -20.88 -5.88
CA PHE A 48 -9.16 -21.74 -6.34
C PHE A 48 -8.37 -21.16 -7.51
N HIS A 49 -8.99 -20.33 -8.36
CA HIS A 49 -8.26 -19.59 -9.40
C HIS A 49 -7.35 -18.54 -8.79
N GLN A 50 -7.79 -17.81 -7.76
CA GLN A 50 -6.94 -16.87 -7.05
C GLN A 50 -5.76 -17.57 -6.36
N LEU A 51 -5.99 -18.75 -5.79
CA LEU A 51 -4.93 -19.57 -5.18
C LEU A 51 -3.92 -20.07 -6.22
N PHE A 52 -4.40 -20.57 -7.36
CA PHE A 52 -3.55 -21.08 -8.45
C PHE A 52 -2.67 -19.98 -9.04
N TYR A 53 -3.24 -18.78 -9.27
CA TYR A 53 -2.54 -17.64 -9.84
C TYR A 53 -1.94 -16.72 -8.79
N TYR A 54 -1.80 -17.13 -7.52
CA TYR A 54 -1.42 -16.25 -6.42
C TYR A 54 -0.15 -15.45 -6.68
N ASN A 55 0.88 -16.05 -7.24
CA ASN A 55 2.16 -15.39 -7.51
C ASN A 55 2.09 -14.34 -8.65
N ARG A 56 1.00 -14.35 -9.45
CA ARG A 56 0.70 -13.39 -10.53
C ARG A 56 -0.76 -12.94 -10.48
N LEU A 57 -1.29 -12.79 -9.27
CA LEU A 57 -2.72 -12.58 -9.03
C LEU A 57 -3.25 -11.34 -9.75
N TYR A 58 -2.52 -10.23 -9.68
CA TYR A 58 -2.95 -8.96 -10.28
C TYR A 58 -2.89 -8.99 -11.81
N ASP A 59 -1.92 -9.70 -12.39
CA ASP A 59 -1.85 -9.93 -13.84
C ASP A 59 -3.01 -10.77 -14.32
N TYR A 60 -3.32 -11.88 -13.62
CA TYR A 60 -4.50 -12.71 -13.90
C TYR A 60 -5.79 -11.88 -13.87
N GLN A 61 -5.97 -11.07 -12.84
CA GLN A 61 -7.13 -10.20 -12.73
C GLN A 61 -7.20 -9.17 -13.87
N ALA A 62 -6.06 -8.61 -14.29
CA ALA A 62 -5.99 -7.69 -15.42
C ALA A 62 -6.30 -8.38 -16.75
N GLU A 63 -5.80 -9.59 -16.97
CA GLU A 63 -6.11 -10.41 -18.18
C GLU A 63 -7.61 -10.72 -18.29
N VAL A 64 -8.26 -11.02 -17.17
CA VAL A 64 -9.71 -11.23 -17.12
C VAL A 64 -10.46 -9.92 -17.38
N ALA A 65 -10.05 -8.82 -16.73
CA ALA A 65 -10.69 -7.53 -16.86
C ALA A 65 -10.63 -6.93 -18.27
N LYS A 66 -9.58 -7.23 -19.05
CA LYS A 66 -9.49 -6.86 -20.47
C LYS A 66 -10.65 -7.41 -21.31
N LYS A 67 -11.13 -8.60 -20.96
CA LYS A 67 -12.24 -9.27 -21.66
C LYS A 67 -13.60 -8.92 -21.06
N THR A 68 -13.63 -8.75 -19.75
CA THR A 68 -14.86 -8.58 -18.96
C THR A 68 -14.59 -7.56 -17.86
N PRO A 69 -14.90 -6.26 -18.07
CA PRO A 69 -14.58 -5.19 -17.14
C PRO A 69 -15.15 -5.37 -15.72
N THR A 70 -16.32 -6.02 -15.61
CA THR A 70 -16.93 -6.41 -14.33
C THR A 70 -17.22 -7.90 -14.35
N PHE A 71 -16.64 -8.65 -13.42
CA PHE A 71 -16.77 -10.10 -13.32
C PHE A 71 -16.88 -10.57 -11.87
N ARG A 72 -17.23 -11.86 -11.67
CA ARG A 72 -17.29 -12.47 -10.34
C ARG A 72 -16.33 -13.62 -10.19
N LEU A 73 -15.78 -13.72 -9.00
CA LEU A 73 -15.15 -14.93 -8.47
C LEU A 73 -15.99 -15.44 -7.30
N LEU A 74 -16.24 -16.75 -7.26
CA LEU A 74 -17.04 -17.33 -6.19
C LEU A 74 -16.15 -17.76 -5.02
N SER A 75 -16.52 -17.35 -3.82
CA SER A 75 -15.91 -17.82 -2.58
C SER A 75 -16.94 -18.48 -1.66
N PRO A 76 -16.52 -19.28 -0.67
CA PRO A 76 -17.45 -20.00 0.21
C PRO A 76 -18.40 -19.08 0.98
N GLU A 77 -17.94 -17.89 1.36
CA GLU A 77 -18.69 -16.98 2.21
C GLU A 77 -19.53 -15.99 1.42
N GLN A 78 -19.06 -15.53 0.24
CA GLN A 78 -19.70 -14.47 -0.55
C GLN A 78 -19.38 -14.60 -2.04
N SER A 79 -20.11 -13.89 -2.90
CA SER A 79 -19.67 -13.58 -4.25
C SER A 79 -18.72 -12.39 -4.19
N GLU A 80 -17.66 -12.43 -4.98
CA GLU A 80 -16.67 -11.36 -5.07
C GLU A 80 -16.76 -10.72 -6.46
N HIS A 81 -17.28 -9.51 -6.54
CA HIS A 81 -17.41 -8.74 -7.76
C HIS A 81 -16.14 -7.90 -7.94
N TYR A 82 -15.50 -8.04 -9.09
CA TYR A 82 -14.32 -7.28 -9.48
C TYR A 82 -14.67 -6.34 -10.61
N THR A 83 -14.31 -5.07 -10.51
CA THR A 83 -14.62 -4.08 -11.54
C THR A 83 -13.45 -3.17 -11.86
N THR A 84 -13.36 -2.78 -13.13
CA THR A 84 -12.46 -1.73 -13.65
C THR A 84 -13.26 -0.57 -14.27
N ASP A 85 -14.60 -0.60 -14.20
CA ASP A 85 -15.46 0.48 -14.68
C ASP A 85 -15.44 1.66 -13.69
N SER A 86 -14.97 2.82 -14.14
CA SER A 86 -14.86 4.03 -13.31
C SER A 86 -16.22 4.54 -12.80
N ARG A 87 -17.32 4.26 -13.51
CA ARG A 87 -18.68 4.61 -13.09
C ARG A 87 -19.11 3.79 -11.89
N ASN A 88 -18.83 2.47 -11.91
CA ASN A 88 -19.07 1.58 -10.78
C ASN A 88 -18.27 2.03 -9.55
N ILE A 89 -17.00 2.42 -9.76
CA ILE A 89 -16.12 2.88 -8.69
C ILE A 89 -16.63 4.19 -8.08
N GLU A 90 -17.08 5.16 -8.90
CA GLU A 90 -17.70 6.38 -8.39
C GLU A 90 -18.97 6.08 -7.60
N HIS A 91 -19.80 5.17 -8.08
CA HIS A 91 -21.01 4.73 -7.41
C HIS A 91 -20.71 4.15 -6.01
N ILE A 92 -19.76 3.21 -5.93
CA ILE A 92 -19.38 2.54 -4.67
C ILE A 92 -18.71 3.49 -3.69
N LEU A 93 -17.81 4.35 -4.18
CA LEU A 93 -16.92 5.15 -3.31
C LEU A 93 -17.46 6.54 -3.00
N LYS A 94 -18.46 7.04 -3.75
CA LYS A 94 -19.00 8.39 -3.57
C LYS A 94 -20.52 8.39 -3.52
N THR A 95 -21.20 8.01 -4.61
CA THR A 95 -22.64 8.20 -4.77
C THR A 95 -23.43 7.38 -3.75
N ASN A 96 -23.08 6.10 -3.59
CA ASN A 96 -23.74 5.16 -2.66
C ASN A 96 -22.80 4.73 -1.52
N PHE A 97 -21.82 5.57 -1.15
CA PHE A 97 -20.81 5.24 -0.14
C PHE A 97 -21.39 4.66 1.15
N GLY A 98 -22.54 5.13 1.60
CA GLY A 98 -23.22 4.66 2.82
C GLY A 98 -23.76 3.22 2.75
N LYS A 99 -23.86 2.63 1.53
CA LYS A 99 -24.27 1.22 1.32
C LYS A 99 -23.08 0.25 1.28
N TYR A 100 -21.85 0.74 1.39
CA TYR A 100 -20.64 -0.06 1.21
C TYR A 100 -19.68 0.14 2.37
N SER A 101 -19.52 -0.88 3.19
CA SER A 101 -18.59 -0.91 4.33
C SER A 101 -17.31 -1.67 4.00
N LYS A 102 -16.38 -1.76 4.96
CA LYS A 102 -15.23 -2.69 4.88
C LYS A 102 -15.66 -4.15 5.02
N GLY A 103 -16.77 -4.38 5.68
CA GLY A 103 -17.38 -5.69 5.87
C GLY A 103 -16.69 -6.57 6.91
N LYS A 104 -17.50 -7.46 7.51
CA LYS A 104 -17.06 -8.33 8.60
C LYS A 104 -15.89 -9.25 8.20
N ARG A 105 -15.94 -9.85 7.00
CA ARG A 105 -14.88 -10.75 6.51
C ARG A 105 -13.54 -10.03 6.43
N ASN A 106 -13.50 -8.83 5.86
CA ASN A 106 -12.27 -8.04 5.78
C ASN A 106 -11.75 -7.68 7.17
N GLN A 107 -12.64 -7.25 8.07
CA GLN A 107 -12.27 -6.95 9.46
C GLN A 107 -11.66 -8.16 10.15
N GLU A 108 -12.28 -9.35 10.07
CA GLU A 108 -11.74 -10.60 10.64
C GLU A 108 -10.34 -10.95 10.11
N ILE A 109 -10.08 -10.69 8.83
CA ILE A 109 -8.78 -10.97 8.21
C ILE A 109 -7.69 -10.06 8.74
N ILE A 110 -7.95 -8.74 8.81
CA ILE A 110 -6.91 -7.74 9.06
C ILE A 110 -6.77 -7.34 10.53
N MET A 111 -7.75 -7.67 11.38
CA MET A 111 -7.84 -7.23 12.77
C MET A 111 -6.60 -7.60 13.61
N ASP A 112 -6.01 -8.78 13.38
CA ASP A 112 -4.86 -9.23 14.17
C ASP A 112 -3.64 -8.33 13.99
N LEU A 113 -3.41 -7.83 12.76
CA LEU A 113 -2.27 -6.97 12.43
C LEU A 113 -2.59 -5.48 12.63
N PHE A 114 -3.74 -5.02 12.13
CA PHE A 114 -4.07 -3.59 12.08
C PHE A 114 -5.04 -3.14 13.17
N GLY A 115 -5.54 -4.08 13.99
CA GLY A 115 -6.47 -3.77 15.05
C GLY A 115 -7.72 -3.03 14.56
N GLU A 116 -8.22 -2.14 15.40
CA GLU A 116 -9.37 -1.29 15.12
C GLU A 116 -8.99 0.05 14.46
N GLY A 117 -7.95 0.04 13.62
CA GLY A 117 -7.46 1.22 12.93
C GLY A 117 -8.31 1.63 11.72
N ILE A 118 -7.91 2.72 11.08
CA ILE A 118 -8.65 3.40 9.99
C ILE A 118 -8.92 2.50 8.77
N PHE A 119 -8.11 1.45 8.55
CA PHE A 119 -8.29 0.51 7.45
C PHE A 119 -9.34 -0.58 7.73
N ALA A 120 -9.57 -0.88 9.03
CA ALA A 120 -10.50 -1.92 9.44
C ALA A 120 -11.89 -1.40 9.78
N MET A 121 -11.99 -0.19 10.33
CA MET A 121 -13.22 0.34 10.91
C MET A 121 -14.13 1.05 9.91
N ASP A 122 -15.42 1.06 10.23
CA ASP A 122 -16.51 1.75 9.55
C ASP A 122 -17.24 2.69 10.51
N GLY A 123 -18.25 3.41 9.99
CA GLY A 123 -19.17 4.24 10.76
C GLY A 123 -18.48 5.37 11.54
N GLU A 124 -19.00 5.66 12.74
CA GLU A 124 -18.54 6.77 13.56
C GLU A 124 -17.10 6.60 14.03
N LYS A 125 -16.66 5.36 14.34
CA LYS A 125 -15.28 5.09 14.78
C LYS A 125 -14.28 5.46 13.69
N TRP A 126 -14.55 5.07 12.44
CA TRP A 126 -13.74 5.48 11.29
C TRP A 126 -13.77 7.00 11.07
N LYS A 127 -14.95 7.65 11.16
CA LYS A 127 -15.07 9.10 10.96
C LYS A 127 -14.24 9.88 11.97
N GLN A 128 -14.27 9.48 13.26
CA GLN A 128 -13.49 10.10 14.32
C GLN A 128 -11.99 9.97 14.08
N GLN A 129 -11.51 8.75 13.77
CA GLN A 129 -10.11 8.51 13.45
C GLN A 129 -9.66 9.32 12.23
N ARG A 130 -10.50 9.32 11.17
CA ARG A 130 -10.19 10.07 9.95
C ARG A 130 -10.15 11.58 10.20
N LYS A 131 -11.09 12.13 10.97
CA LYS A 131 -11.14 13.55 11.33
C LYS A 131 -9.86 13.95 12.07
N LEU A 132 -9.46 13.17 13.06
CA LEU A 132 -8.25 13.42 13.83
C LEU A 132 -7.01 13.36 12.95
N ALA A 133 -6.87 12.30 12.15
CA ALA A 133 -5.76 12.15 11.23
C ALA A 133 -5.73 13.26 10.17
N SER A 134 -6.87 13.65 9.58
CA SER A 134 -6.92 14.70 8.56
C SER A 134 -6.49 16.06 9.07
N PHE A 135 -6.80 16.37 10.32
CA PHE A 135 -6.35 17.59 10.96
C PHE A 135 -4.82 17.63 11.06
N GLU A 136 -4.21 16.50 11.46
CA GLU A 136 -2.75 16.38 11.57
C GLU A 136 -2.05 16.53 10.21
N PHE A 137 -2.54 15.83 9.18
CA PHE A 137 -1.94 15.90 7.84
C PHE A 137 -2.13 17.25 7.14
N SER A 138 -3.14 18.05 7.53
CA SER A 138 -3.37 19.39 6.99
C SER A 138 -2.56 20.48 7.67
N ALA A 139 -1.96 20.21 8.84
CA ALA A 139 -1.25 21.20 9.59
C ALA A 139 0.01 21.69 8.85
N ARG A 140 0.17 23.02 8.73
CA ARG A 140 1.35 23.64 8.09
C ARG A 140 2.65 23.22 8.78
N VAL A 141 2.62 23.13 10.11
CA VAL A 141 3.77 22.70 10.93
C VAL A 141 4.26 21.29 10.50
N LEU A 142 3.33 20.33 10.34
CA LEU A 142 3.71 18.98 9.88
C LEU A 142 4.29 19.01 8.48
N ARG A 143 3.76 19.84 7.58
CA ARG A 143 4.27 20.01 6.21
C ARG A 143 5.72 20.53 6.23
N ASP A 144 5.98 21.60 6.96
CA ASP A 144 7.30 22.23 7.01
C ASP A 144 8.32 21.31 7.72
N PHE A 145 7.91 20.64 8.80
CA PHE A 145 8.71 19.64 9.49
C PHE A 145 9.03 18.43 8.59
N SER A 146 8.02 17.89 7.88
CA SER A 146 8.25 16.76 6.96
C SER A 146 9.20 17.08 5.84
N CYS A 147 9.13 18.29 5.24
CA CYS A 147 10.09 18.72 4.22
C CYS A 147 11.52 18.76 4.76
N THR A 148 11.71 19.24 5.98
CA THR A 148 13.02 19.26 6.63
C THR A 148 13.54 17.84 6.87
N VAL A 149 12.69 16.94 7.37
CA VAL A 149 13.07 15.52 7.57
C VAL A 149 13.41 14.86 6.23
N PHE A 150 12.57 15.05 5.20
CA PHE A 150 12.80 14.42 3.89
C PHE A 150 14.10 14.90 3.24
N ARG A 151 14.42 16.18 3.33
CA ARG A 151 15.71 16.72 2.83
C ARG A 151 16.90 16.09 3.55
N LYS A 152 16.88 16.01 4.88
CA LYS A 152 17.95 15.35 5.66
C LYS A 152 18.08 13.86 5.28
N ARG A 153 16.96 13.16 5.12
CA ARG A 153 16.97 11.75 4.72
C ARG A 153 17.43 11.56 3.27
N ALA A 154 17.07 12.48 2.37
CA ALA A 154 17.54 12.47 0.99
C ALA A 154 19.08 12.63 0.92
N ALA A 155 19.65 13.57 1.65
CA ALA A 155 21.09 13.75 1.74
C ALA A 155 21.79 12.46 2.22
N LYS A 156 21.26 11.84 3.27
CA LYS A 156 21.78 10.58 3.80
C LYS A 156 21.61 9.40 2.83
N LEU A 157 20.50 9.36 2.07
CA LEU A 157 20.22 8.32 1.09
C LEU A 157 21.18 8.37 -0.09
N VAL A 158 21.53 9.57 -0.56
CA VAL A 158 22.54 9.78 -1.63
C VAL A 158 23.86 9.08 -1.28
N SER A 159 24.23 9.05 0.00
CA SER A 159 25.45 8.38 0.45
C SER A 159 25.33 6.87 0.69
N LYS A 160 24.10 6.30 0.80
CA LYS A 160 23.90 4.92 1.31
C LYS A 160 22.92 4.03 0.51
N GLU A 161 22.22 4.52 -0.48
CA GLU A 161 21.35 3.79 -1.44
C GLU A 161 20.27 2.83 -0.86
N LEU A 162 19.55 3.20 0.22
CA LEU A 162 18.63 2.33 0.97
C LEU A 162 17.19 2.87 1.04
N LEU A 163 16.41 2.81 -0.06
CA LEU A 163 15.05 3.39 -0.16
C LEU A 163 14.06 2.94 0.92
N MET A 164 13.99 1.64 1.20
CA MET A 164 13.02 1.12 2.19
C MET A 164 13.34 1.63 3.60
N ARG A 165 14.59 1.64 3.98
CA ARG A 165 15.05 2.15 5.28
C ARG A 165 14.87 3.66 5.38
N CYS A 166 15.11 4.40 4.29
CA CYS A 166 14.85 5.83 4.24
C CYS A 166 13.37 6.18 4.44
N SER A 167 12.47 5.42 3.82
CA SER A 167 11.02 5.61 4.00
C SER A 167 10.59 5.29 5.43
N LEU A 168 11.11 4.21 6.02
CA LEU A 168 10.83 3.84 7.40
C LEU A 168 11.36 4.92 8.37
N ASP A 169 12.61 5.33 8.27
CA ASP A 169 13.19 6.40 9.08
C ASP A 169 12.39 7.71 8.96
N SER A 170 11.88 8.01 7.76
CA SER A 170 11.09 9.22 7.52
C SER A 170 9.75 9.15 8.25
N ILE A 171 9.01 8.05 8.14
CA ILE A 171 7.71 7.92 8.81
C ILE A 171 7.84 7.84 10.33
N PHE A 172 8.91 7.20 10.84
CA PHE A 172 9.17 7.16 12.28
C PHE A 172 9.51 8.55 12.83
N LYS A 173 10.29 9.33 12.10
CA LYS A 173 10.62 10.71 12.54
C LYS A 173 9.41 11.63 12.46
N VAL A 174 8.72 11.66 11.32
CA VAL A 174 7.58 12.57 11.11
C VAL A 174 6.34 12.10 11.87
N GLY A 175 6.07 10.79 11.85
CA GLY A 175 4.88 10.22 12.48
C GLY A 175 5.01 10.05 13.99
N PHE A 176 6.19 9.69 14.48
CA PHE A 176 6.36 9.26 15.86
C PHE A 176 7.46 10.01 16.63
N GLY A 177 8.15 10.95 15.99
CA GLY A 177 9.19 11.78 16.60
C GLY A 177 10.48 11.02 16.93
N VAL A 178 10.62 9.77 16.49
CA VAL A 178 11.74 8.87 16.81
C VAL A 178 12.66 8.70 15.62
N ASP A 179 13.97 8.79 15.84
CA ASP A 179 14.99 8.46 14.85
C ASP A 179 15.37 6.98 15.04
N LEU A 180 14.96 6.11 14.14
CA LEU A 180 15.37 4.69 14.15
C LEU A 180 16.81 4.54 13.66
N ASN A 181 17.27 5.44 12.78
CA ASN A 181 18.59 5.40 12.13
C ASN A 181 18.88 4.08 11.37
N CYS A 182 17.85 3.46 10.81
CA CYS A 182 17.98 2.21 10.05
C CYS A 182 18.98 2.30 8.89
N MET A 183 19.21 3.51 8.35
CA MET A 183 20.21 3.75 7.31
C MET A 183 21.65 3.64 7.81
N ASP A 184 21.90 3.71 9.12
CA ASP A 184 23.25 3.59 9.69
C ASP A 184 23.69 2.14 9.96
N GLY A 185 22.77 1.19 9.80
CA GLY A 185 23.05 -0.23 10.00
C GLY A 185 23.27 -0.62 11.48
N SER A 186 22.80 0.21 12.41
CA SER A 186 23.20 0.20 13.80
C SER A 186 22.48 -0.81 14.70
N SER A 187 21.35 -1.40 14.31
CA SER A 187 20.75 -2.45 15.15
C SER A 187 20.22 -3.63 14.34
N GLY A 188 20.47 -4.84 14.83
CA GLY A 188 19.88 -6.07 14.30
C GLY A 188 18.35 -6.04 14.41
N ASP A 189 17.82 -5.39 15.44
CA ASP A 189 16.40 -5.31 15.79
C ASP A 189 15.57 -4.57 14.74
N ASP A 190 16.10 -3.51 14.11
CA ASP A 190 15.39 -2.75 13.07
C ASP A 190 15.15 -3.59 11.81
N ASN A 191 16.14 -4.41 11.41
CA ASN A 191 16.01 -5.33 10.28
C ASN A 191 15.02 -6.45 10.59
N GLU A 192 15.02 -6.96 11.82
CA GLU A 192 14.08 -7.98 12.29
C GLU A 192 12.66 -7.42 12.30
N PHE A 193 12.47 -6.17 12.76
CA PHE A 193 11.18 -5.50 12.74
C PHE A 193 10.63 -5.32 11.31
N ILE A 194 11.45 -4.84 10.36
CA ILE A 194 11.04 -4.69 8.95
C ILE A 194 10.59 -6.03 8.39
N LYS A 195 11.40 -7.08 8.59
CA LYS A 195 11.10 -8.43 8.12
C LYS A 195 9.82 -8.98 8.75
N ALA A 196 9.66 -8.86 10.08
CA ALA A 196 8.49 -9.33 10.78
C ALA A 196 7.21 -8.62 10.28
N PHE A 197 7.28 -7.31 10.01
CA PHE A 197 6.16 -6.53 9.50
C PHE A 197 5.79 -6.95 8.06
N ASP A 198 6.78 -7.12 7.18
CA ASP A 198 6.56 -7.53 5.79
C ASP A 198 6.00 -8.96 5.70
N ASP A 199 6.50 -9.86 6.52
CA ASP A 199 5.98 -11.24 6.61
C ASP A 199 4.57 -11.28 7.20
N ALA A 200 4.29 -10.49 8.25
CA ALA A 200 2.94 -10.38 8.81
C ALA A 200 1.95 -9.80 7.80
N ASN A 201 2.37 -8.79 7.01
CA ASN A 201 1.58 -8.20 5.94
C ASN A 201 1.22 -9.26 4.88
N ALA A 202 2.20 -10.00 4.37
CA ALA A 202 1.98 -11.05 3.37
C ALA A 202 1.13 -12.21 3.90
N LEU A 203 1.37 -12.67 5.14
CA LEU A 203 0.59 -13.74 5.77
C LEU A 203 -0.85 -13.31 6.07
N THR A 204 -1.07 -12.06 6.43
CA THR A 204 -2.43 -11.51 6.60
C THR A 204 -3.16 -11.45 5.26
N TYR A 205 -2.47 -11.01 4.19
CA TYR A 205 -3.06 -11.00 2.84
C TYR A 205 -3.37 -12.41 2.34
N TRP A 206 -2.55 -13.42 2.66
CA TRP A 206 -2.79 -14.83 2.32
C TRP A 206 -4.15 -15.35 2.80
N ARG A 207 -4.69 -14.83 3.91
CA ARG A 207 -6.02 -15.21 4.43
C ARG A 207 -7.17 -14.93 3.45
N TYR A 208 -7.00 -14.01 2.49
CA TYR A 208 -8.03 -13.74 1.47
C TYR A 208 -8.23 -14.92 0.53
N VAL A 209 -7.18 -15.68 0.28
CA VAL A 209 -7.18 -16.81 -0.68
C VAL A 209 -7.11 -18.18 -0.01
N ASP A 210 -6.78 -18.27 1.27
CA ASP A 210 -6.69 -19.52 2.02
C ASP A 210 -8.05 -19.89 2.65
N PRO A 211 -8.79 -20.87 2.10
CA PRO A 211 -10.12 -21.23 2.64
C PRO A 211 -10.06 -21.86 4.04
N LEU A 212 -8.87 -22.30 4.48
CA LEU A 212 -8.66 -23.00 5.75
C LEU A 212 -7.99 -22.12 6.81
N TRP A 213 -7.83 -20.82 6.58
CA TRP A 213 -7.10 -19.95 7.49
C TRP A 213 -7.70 -19.92 8.92
N LYS A 214 -9.06 -19.96 9.04
CA LYS A 214 -9.75 -20.00 10.34
C LYS A 214 -9.41 -21.27 11.12
N LEU A 215 -9.34 -22.40 10.43
CA LEU A 215 -8.96 -23.70 11.03
C LEU A 215 -7.50 -23.72 11.43
N LYS A 216 -6.60 -23.21 10.55
CA LYS A 216 -5.17 -23.06 10.86
C LYS A 216 -4.94 -22.13 12.05
N ARG A 217 -5.72 -21.03 12.14
CA ARG A 217 -5.69 -20.11 13.28
C ARG A 217 -6.14 -20.78 14.57
N PHE A 218 -7.22 -21.56 14.54
CA PHE A 218 -7.71 -22.29 15.71
C PHE A 218 -6.66 -23.24 16.27
N PHE A 219 -6.00 -24.02 15.41
CA PHE A 219 -4.94 -24.95 15.81
C PHE A 219 -3.56 -24.30 15.92
N ASN A 220 -3.41 -23.02 15.61
CA ASN A 220 -2.16 -22.28 15.62
C ASN A 220 -1.03 -22.99 14.83
N ILE A 221 -1.30 -23.35 13.57
CA ILE A 221 -0.37 -24.11 12.71
C ILE A 221 0.01 -23.35 11.43
N ARG A 222 1.17 -23.70 10.87
CA ARG A 222 1.69 -23.18 9.60
C ARG A 222 1.71 -21.64 9.55
N SER A 223 1.06 -21.06 8.52
CA SER A 223 1.00 -19.60 8.29
C SER A 223 0.53 -18.83 9.52
N GLU A 224 -0.44 -19.36 10.25
CA GLU A 224 -1.02 -18.69 11.41
C GLU A 224 -0.08 -18.70 12.64
N PHE A 225 0.72 -19.74 12.81
CA PHE A 225 1.77 -19.78 13.84
C PHE A 225 2.81 -18.67 13.60
N PHE A 226 3.32 -18.55 12.37
CA PHE A 226 4.29 -17.51 12.02
C PHE A 226 3.69 -16.11 12.10
N LEU A 227 2.45 -15.93 11.63
CA LEU A 227 1.74 -14.66 11.75
C LEU A 227 1.61 -14.21 13.20
N LYS A 228 1.17 -15.11 14.09
CA LYS A 228 1.04 -14.82 15.52
C LYS A 228 2.38 -14.44 16.17
N LYS A 229 3.47 -15.14 15.80
CA LYS A 229 4.82 -14.83 16.28
C LYS A 229 5.25 -13.42 15.85
N ASN A 230 5.10 -13.11 14.56
CA ASN A 230 5.47 -11.80 14.01
C ASN A 230 4.62 -10.67 14.62
N ILE A 231 3.31 -10.85 14.74
CA ILE A 231 2.42 -9.86 15.35
C ILE A 231 2.80 -9.58 16.82
N LYS A 232 3.16 -10.63 17.57
CA LYS A 232 3.61 -10.44 18.95
C LYS A 232 4.84 -9.54 19.00
N PHE A 233 5.86 -9.83 18.22
CA PHE A 233 7.09 -9.05 18.14
C PHE A 233 6.82 -7.58 17.71
N ILE A 234 6.00 -7.38 16.68
CA ILE A 234 5.62 -6.05 16.19
C ILE A 234 4.90 -5.24 17.29
N ARG A 235 3.99 -5.86 18.04
CA ARG A 235 3.25 -5.20 19.13
C ARG A 235 4.17 -4.81 20.27
N GLU A 236 5.07 -5.70 20.69
CA GLU A 236 6.06 -5.43 21.74
C GLU A 236 6.95 -4.23 21.36
N PHE A 237 7.41 -4.18 20.11
CA PHE A 237 8.20 -3.05 19.58
C PHE A 237 7.41 -1.73 19.61
N VAL A 238 6.15 -1.73 19.17
CA VAL A 238 5.32 -0.51 19.14
C VAL A 238 4.93 -0.07 20.55
N ASP A 239 4.66 -1.00 21.47
CA ASP A 239 4.35 -0.67 22.86
C ASP A 239 5.56 -0.01 23.56
N GLU A 240 6.78 -0.46 23.27
CA GLU A 240 8.00 0.19 23.79
C GLU A 240 8.21 1.58 23.17
N LEU A 241 7.91 1.74 21.88
CA LEU A 241 7.93 3.05 21.21
C LEU A 241 6.98 4.06 21.93
N ILE A 242 5.75 3.64 22.22
CA ILE A 242 4.75 4.48 22.93
C ILE A 242 5.26 4.85 24.30
N ARG A 243 5.79 3.88 25.07
CA ARG A 243 6.32 4.14 26.43
C ARG A 243 7.49 5.11 26.40
N THR A 244 8.42 4.91 25.46
CA THR A 244 9.60 5.79 25.32
C THR A 244 9.18 7.21 24.95
N ARG A 245 8.24 7.37 24.00
CA ARG A 245 7.78 8.71 23.62
C ARG A 245 7.02 9.41 24.74
N ARG A 246 6.22 8.68 25.50
CA ARG A 246 5.49 9.20 26.67
C ARG A 246 6.46 9.73 27.74
N LYS A 247 7.51 8.95 28.09
CA LYS A 247 8.56 9.40 29.02
C LYS A 247 9.30 10.65 28.52
N GLN A 248 9.63 10.71 27.22
CA GLN A 248 10.28 11.89 26.64
C GLN A 248 9.41 13.15 26.76
N LEU A 249 8.10 13.03 26.56
CA LEU A 249 7.16 14.15 26.70
C LEU A 249 6.98 14.59 28.15
N GLU A 250 7.09 13.67 29.12
CA GLU A 250 7.03 13.98 30.55
C GLU A 250 8.30 14.70 31.04
N MET A 251 9.48 14.32 30.50
CA MET A 251 10.75 14.96 30.87
C MET A 251 10.95 16.36 30.28
N LYS A 252 10.31 16.68 29.16
CA LYS A 252 10.40 17.98 28.47
C LYS A 252 9.21 18.88 28.84
N GLN A 253 9.21 19.40 30.06
CA GLN A 253 8.07 20.19 30.60
C GLN A 253 7.81 21.52 29.90
N ASP A 254 8.76 22.14 29.16
CA ASP A 254 8.63 23.54 28.68
C ASP A 254 8.90 23.78 27.18
N SER A 255 9.41 22.84 26.42
CA SER A 255 9.55 22.98 24.96
C SER A 255 8.78 21.87 24.24
N MET A 256 7.48 22.08 24.11
CA MET A 256 6.62 21.12 23.38
C MET A 256 6.84 21.30 21.87
N ASP A 257 7.84 20.64 21.31
CA ASP A 257 7.89 20.32 19.89
C ASP A 257 6.75 19.32 19.59
N LYS A 258 5.56 19.87 19.35
CA LYS A 258 4.35 19.17 18.91
C LYS A 258 4.44 18.80 17.42
N GLU A 259 5.63 18.47 16.94
CA GLU A 259 5.87 18.35 15.51
C GLU A 259 5.42 17.00 14.94
N ASP A 260 5.47 15.93 15.74
CA ASP A 260 5.09 14.60 15.30
C ASP A 260 3.66 14.18 15.70
N ILE A 261 3.11 13.28 14.89
CA ILE A 261 1.71 12.82 15.03
C ILE A 261 1.49 12.07 16.34
N LEU A 262 2.41 11.20 16.77
CA LEU A 262 2.25 10.42 18.01
C LEU A 262 2.21 11.32 19.24
N SER A 263 3.07 12.35 19.31
CA SER A 263 3.06 13.31 20.41
C SER A 263 1.70 13.99 20.55
N ARG A 264 1.06 14.33 19.44
CA ARG A 264 -0.27 14.93 19.43
C ARG A 264 -1.35 13.95 19.89
N PHE A 265 -1.30 12.70 19.46
CA PHE A 265 -2.20 11.65 19.95
C PHE A 265 -1.99 11.37 21.45
N LEU A 266 -0.75 11.39 21.94
CA LEU A 266 -0.43 11.23 23.36
C LEU A 266 -0.97 12.40 24.21
N LEU A 267 -0.93 13.62 23.68
CA LEU A 267 -1.52 14.78 24.35
C LEU A 267 -3.06 14.68 24.40
N GLU A 268 -3.67 14.22 23.29
CA GLU A 268 -5.11 14.00 23.25
C GLU A 268 -5.54 12.87 24.19
N SER A 269 -4.73 11.80 24.32
CA SER A 269 -4.99 10.71 25.26
C SER A 269 -4.99 11.14 26.72
N LYS A 270 -4.27 12.23 27.07
CA LYS A 270 -4.33 12.81 28.43
C LYS A 270 -5.70 13.47 28.72
N LYS A 271 -6.40 13.94 27.68
CA LYS A 271 -7.71 14.58 27.80
C LYS A 271 -8.85 13.55 27.87
N ASP A 272 -8.72 12.44 27.14
CA ASP A 272 -9.73 11.37 27.07
C ASP A 272 -9.05 9.98 27.11
N PRO A 273 -8.57 9.54 28.30
CA PRO A 273 -7.85 8.27 28.45
C PRO A 273 -8.70 7.04 28.15
N GLU A 274 -10.01 7.12 28.34
CA GLU A 274 -10.93 5.99 28.12
C GLU A 274 -11.09 5.68 26.63
N LYS A 275 -11.10 6.71 25.78
CA LYS A 275 -11.21 6.55 24.32
C LYS A 275 -9.87 6.30 23.64
N MET A 276 -8.77 6.84 24.18
CA MET A 276 -7.44 6.77 23.61
C MET A 276 -6.49 5.87 24.41
N THR A 277 -6.87 4.60 24.52
CA THR A 277 -6.08 3.56 25.19
C THR A 277 -4.75 3.29 24.49
N ASP A 278 -3.78 2.67 25.15
CA ASP A 278 -2.52 2.24 24.55
C ASP A 278 -2.74 1.27 23.38
N GLN A 279 -3.76 0.41 23.46
CA GLN A 279 -4.17 -0.44 22.34
C GLN A 279 -4.60 0.40 21.12
N TYR A 280 -5.42 1.42 21.33
CA TYR A 280 -5.86 2.32 20.27
C TYR A 280 -4.70 3.07 19.63
N LEU A 281 -3.74 3.58 20.43
CA LEU A 281 -2.53 4.24 19.95
C LEU A 281 -1.66 3.28 19.13
N ARG A 282 -1.48 2.04 19.60
CA ARG A 282 -0.76 0.99 18.87
C ARG A 282 -1.41 0.72 17.51
N ASP A 283 -2.72 0.55 17.46
CA ASP A 283 -3.46 0.29 16.23
C ASP A 283 -3.30 1.43 15.23
N ILE A 284 -3.36 2.69 15.68
CA ILE A 284 -3.09 3.87 14.86
C ILE A 284 -1.66 3.84 14.29
N ILE A 285 -0.66 3.60 15.14
CA ILE A 285 0.76 3.55 14.72
C ILE A 285 0.95 2.50 13.63
N LEU A 286 0.44 1.28 13.83
CA LEU A 286 0.56 0.19 12.85
C LEU A 286 -0.10 0.54 11.50
N ASN A 287 -1.25 1.22 11.53
CA ASN A 287 -1.90 1.69 10.31
C ASN A 287 -1.07 2.78 9.60
N PHE A 288 -0.51 3.74 10.31
CA PHE A 288 0.35 4.76 9.71
C PHE A 288 1.69 4.20 9.21
N MET A 289 2.21 3.17 9.87
CA MET A 289 3.42 2.47 9.39
C MET A 289 3.18 1.79 8.05
N LEU A 290 2.09 1.03 7.90
CA LEU A 290 1.73 0.45 6.61
C LEU A 290 1.57 1.54 5.55
N ALA A 291 0.81 2.60 5.88
CA ALA A 291 0.51 3.66 4.95
C ALA A 291 1.77 4.42 4.49
N GLY A 292 2.67 4.74 5.41
CA GLY A 292 3.83 5.62 5.13
C GLY A 292 5.10 4.90 4.71
N LYS A 293 5.37 3.70 5.26
CA LYS A 293 6.57 2.93 4.93
C LYS A 293 6.45 2.27 3.56
N ASP A 294 5.46 1.40 3.41
CA ASP A 294 5.41 0.49 2.26
C ASP A 294 4.98 1.20 0.98
N SER A 295 3.97 2.07 1.05
CA SER A 295 3.40 2.68 -0.15
C SER A 295 4.42 3.57 -0.89
N THR A 296 5.14 4.42 -0.18
CA THR A 296 6.12 5.35 -0.77
C THR A 296 7.36 4.61 -1.23
N ALA A 297 7.91 3.69 -0.42
CA ALA A 297 9.11 2.94 -0.78
C ALA A 297 8.88 2.03 -1.99
N ASN A 298 7.74 1.32 -2.04
CA ASN A 298 7.39 0.48 -3.19
C ASN A 298 7.17 1.31 -4.45
N THR A 299 6.50 2.47 -4.35
CA THR A 299 6.34 3.39 -5.50
C THR A 299 7.70 3.85 -6.03
N LEU A 300 8.62 4.25 -5.15
CA LEU A 300 9.97 4.65 -5.57
C LEU A 300 10.77 3.48 -6.16
N SER A 301 10.64 2.28 -5.62
CA SER A 301 11.29 1.09 -6.20
C SER A 301 10.81 0.84 -7.63
N TRP A 302 9.48 0.88 -7.88
CA TRP A 302 8.92 0.76 -9.23
C TRP A 302 9.29 1.96 -10.12
N PHE A 303 9.34 3.17 -9.57
CA PHE A 303 9.79 4.36 -10.28
C PHE A 303 11.24 4.20 -10.78
N PHE A 304 12.18 3.78 -9.94
CA PHE A 304 13.55 3.54 -10.39
C PHE A 304 13.66 2.37 -11.35
N TYR A 305 12.84 1.32 -11.19
CA TYR A 305 12.75 0.24 -12.17
C TYR A 305 12.37 0.77 -13.57
N VAL A 306 11.28 1.52 -13.67
CA VAL A 306 10.83 2.04 -14.97
C VAL A 306 11.79 3.09 -15.54
N LEU A 307 12.45 3.87 -14.70
CA LEU A 307 13.49 4.80 -15.13
C LEU A 307 14.71 4.08 -15.70
N CYS A 308 15.12 2.95 -15.13
CA CYS A 308 16.20 2.12 -15.67
C CYS A 308 15.85 1.58 -17.06
N LYS A 309 14.58 1.18 -17.27
CA LYS A 309 14.08 0.74 -18.58
C LYS A 309 13.89 1.89 -19.58
N ASN A 310 13.77 3.13 -19.11
CA ASN A 310 13.51 4.33 -19.92
C ASN A 310 14.54 5.43 -19.65
N PRO A 311 15.81 5.28 -20.05
CA PRO A 311 16.88 6.19 -19.67
C PRO A 311 16.70 7.64 -20.15
N LEU A 312 15.96 7.88 -21.23
CA LEU A 312 15.64 9.23 -21.70
C LEU A 312 14.74 10.01 -20.72
N ILE A 313 13.87 9.30 -19.98
CA ILE A 313 13.02 9.93 -18.97
C ILE A 313 13.88 10.42 -17.80
N GLN A 314 14.93 9.69 -17.41
CA GLN A 314 15.88 10.19 -16.41
C GLN A 314 16.57 11.50 -16.86
N VAL A 315 16.88 11.63 -18.16
CA VAL A 315 17.50 12.84 -18.72
C VAL A 315 16.51 14.01 -18.60
N LYS A 316 15.28 13.84 -19.08
CA LYS A 316 14.23 14.89 -19.02
C LYS A 316 13.95 15.37 -17.59
N ILE A 317 13.91 14.46 -16.59
CA ILE A 317 13.73 14.84 -15.19
C ILE A 317 14.91 15.71 -14.71
N VAL A 318 16.15 15.32 -15.05
CA VAL A 318 17.35 16.08 -14.64
C VAL A 318 17.40 17.44 -15.32
N GLU A 319 16.96 17.54 -16.57
CA GLU A 319 16.83 18.81 -17.28
C GLU A 319 15.79 19.72 -16.60
N GLU A 320 14.60 19.19 -16.26
CA GLU A 320 13.60 19.92 -15.49
C GLU A 320 14.15 20.41 -14.13
N VAL A 321 14.88 19.54 -13.39
CA VAL A 321 15.52 19.93 -12.13
C VAL A 321 16.48 21.09 -12.31
N ARG A 322 17.32 21.05 -13.35
CA ARG A 322 18.29 22.13 -13.66
C ARG A 322 17.60 23.42 -14.04
N GLU A 323 16.56 23.36 -14.86
CA GLU A 323 15.79 24.54 -15.29
C GLU A 323 15.08 25.20 -14.11
N VAL A 324 14.44 24.40 -13.24
CA VAL A 324 13.65 24.91 -12.10
C VAL A 324 14.53 25.48 -10.99
N ILE A 325 15.66 24.84 -10.68
CA ILE A 325 16.60 25.32 -9.65
C ILE A 325 17.45 26.49 -10.20
N GLY A 326 17.79 26.46 -11.49
CA GLY A 326 18.52 27.54 -12.17
C GLY A 326 19.89 27.84 -11.58
N ASN A 327 20.32 29.11 -11.70
CA ASN A 327 21.62 29.60 -11.20
C ASN A 327 21.74 29.64 -9.67
N ASN A 328 20.71 29.19 -8.91
CA ASN A 328 20.79 29.05 -7.46
C ASN A 328 21.67 27.88 -7.02
N MET A 329 22.11 27.04 -7.94
CA MET A 329 23.11 26.02 -7.67
C MET A 329 24.48 26.71 -7.52
N LYS A 330 24.94 26.80 -6.28
CA LYS A 330 26.38 26.92 -6.04
C LYS A 330 27.00 25.59 -6.48
N ASP A 331 27.82 25.63 -7.51
CA ASP A 331 28.43 24.46 -8.18
C ASP A 331 29.50 23.77 -7.28
N ASN A 332 29.22 23.65 -5.99
CA ASN A 332 30.12 23.12 -4.98
C ASN A 332 30.04 21.60 -4.83
N GLY A 333 29.17 20.91 -5.62
CA GLY A 333 29.00 19.44 -5.60
C GLY A 333 28.49 18.85 -4.27
N ARG A 334 28.21 19.67 -3.24
CA ARG A 334 27.78 19.17 -1.92
C ARG A 334 26.30 18.82 -1.90
N VAL A 335 26.02 17.64 -1.37
CA VAL A 335 24.65 17.09 -1.29
C VAL A 335 23.73 17.97 -0.45
N ASP A 336 24.22 18.46 0.71
CA ASP A 336 23.44 19.29 1.62
C ASP A 336 23.04 20.62 0.98
N ASP A 337 23.93 21.24 0.21
CA ASP A 337 23.69 22.52 -0.48
C ASP A 337 22.59 22.30 -1.56
N PHE A 338 22.68 21.23 -2.34
CA PHE A 338 21.64 20.90 -3.33
C PHE A 338 20.29 20.63 -2.67
N VAL A 339 20.25 19.79 -1.65
CA VAL A 339 19.00 19.41 -0.99
C VAL A 339 18.33 20.62 -0.31
N ALA A 340 19.13 21.61 0.15
CA ALA A 340 18.61 22.85 0.71
C ALA A 340 17.86 23.72 -0.35
N THR A 341 18.22 23.62 -1.64
CA THR A 341 17.52 24.33 -2.73
C THR A 341 16.13 23.77 -3.04
N ILE A 342 15.82 22.54 -2.62
CA ILE A 342 14.53 21.90 -2.87
C ILE A 342 13.45 22.50 -1.94
N THR A 343 12.96 23.66 -2.30
CA THR A 343 11.87 24.37 -1.59
C THR A 343 10.50 23.89 -2.06
N GLU A 344 9.44 24.28 -1.35
CA GLU A 344 8.06 23.99 -1.79
C GLU A 344 7.78 24.57 -3.17
N GLN A 345 8.23 25.80 -3.45
CA GLN A 345 8.10 26.46 -4.75
C GLN A 345 8.79 25.70 -5.88
N VAL A 346 9.96 25.09 -5.60
CA VAL A 346 10.64 24.21 -6.54
C VAL A 346 9.81 22.94 -6.78
N LEU A 347 9.30 22.31 -5.72
CA LEU A 347 8.49 21.10 -5.82
C LEU A 347 7.19 21.31 -6.61
N GLU A 348 6.57 22.49 -6.50
CA GLU A 348 5.35 22.83 -7.26
C GLU A 348 5.62 22.93 -8.77
N LYS A 349 6.80 23.40 -9.17
CA LYS A 349 7.20 23.56 -10.58
C LYS A 349 7.67 22.25 -11.25
N MET A 350 7.90 21.18 -10.49
CA MET A 350 8.34 19.88 -11.00
C MET A 350 7.16 19.13 -11.65
N HIS A 351 6.75 19.52 -12.85
CA HIS A 351 5.60 18.96 -13.55
C HIS A 351 5.91 17.63 -14.23
N TYR A 352 7.07 17.49 -14.90
CA TYR A 352 7.46 16.27 -15.57
C TYR A 352 7.78 15.16 -14.57
N LEU A 353 8.49 15.49 -13.47
CA LEU A 353 8.71 14.55 -12.38
C LEU A 353 7.39 14.11 -11.74
N HIS A 354 6.44 15.05 -11.51
CA HIS A 354 5.13 14.70 -10.99
C HIS A 354 4.37 13.75 -11.93
N ALA A 355 4.39 14.04 -13.24
CA ALA A 355 3.82 13.20 -14.28
C ALA A 355 4.44 11.80 -14.28
N THR A 356 5.76 11.71 -14.17
CA THR A 356 6.50 10.43 -14.15
C THR A 356 6.15 9.58 -12.91
N LEU A 357 6.06 10.19 -11.72
CA LEU A 357 5.62 9.52 -10.50
C LEU A 357 4.16 9.06 -10.60
N THR A 358 3.30 9.87 -11.21
CA THR A 358 1.88 9.54 -11.41
C THR A 358 1.71 8.41 -12.41
N GLU A 359 2.49 8.38 -13.49
CA GLU A 359 2.50 7.29 -14.47
C GLU A 359 3.04 5.99 -13.86
N THR A 360 4.03 6.09 -12.97
CA THR A 360 4.48 4.94 -12.18
C THR A 360 3.34 4.38 -11.34
N LEU A 361 2.62 5.23 -10.61
CA LEU A 361 1.47 4.82 -9.78
C LEU A 361 0.29 4.28 -10.61
N ARG A 362 0.15 4.69 -11.86
CA ARG A 362 -0.86 4.14 -12.77
C ARG A 362 -0.57 2.69 -13.12
N LEU A 363 0.66 2.38 -13.53
CA LEU A 363 1.06 1.01 -13.90
C LEU A 363 1.41 0.15 -12.69
N TYR A 364 1.99 0.74 -11.66
CA TYR A 364 2.45 0.06 -10.44
C TYR A 364 1.87 0.73 -9.19
N PRO A 365 0.53 0.68 -9.02
CA PRO A 365 -0.11 1.31 -7.87
C PRO A 365 0.35 0.67 -6.57
N ALA A 366 0.61 1.50 -5.55
CA ALA A 366 1.03 1.01 -4.24
C ALA A 366 0.04 0.01 -3.64
N VAL A 367 -1.28 0.22 -3.86
CA VAL A 367 -2.35 -0.71 -3.48
C VAL A 367 -3.02 -1.23 -4.76
N PRO A 368 -2.71 -2.46 -5.19
CA PRO A 368 -3.17 -2.98 -6.49
C PRO A 368 -4.66 -3.30 -6.56
N VAL A 369 -5.27 -3.66 -5.42
CA VAL A 369 -6.71 -3.97 -5.28
C VAL A 369 -7.17 -3.53 -3.89
N ASP A 370 -8.32 -2.87 -3.81
CA ASP A 370 -9.04 -2.67 -2.54
C ASP A 370 -10.53 -2.98 -2.76
N GLY A 371 -11.27 -3.16 -1.66
CA GLY A 371 -12.65 -3.61 -1.74
C GLY A 371 -13.55 -3.05 -0.67
N ARG A 372 -14.83 -3.29 -0.91
CA ARG A 372 -15.93 -3.02 -0.01
C ARG A 372 -16.84 -4.23 0.09
N CYS A 373 -17.72 -4.24 1.06
CA CYS A 373 -18.83 -5.17 1.21
C CYS A 373 -20.12 -4.40 1.06
N ALA A 374 -21.07 -4.94 0.31
CA ALA A 374 -22.40 -4.35 0.17
C ALA A 374 -23.23 -4.61 1.44
N ASP A 375 -23.68 -3.56 2.09
CA ASP A 375 -24.52 -3.62 3.30
C ASP A 375 -26.02 -3.78 2.97
N ALA A 376 -26.38 -3.57 1.69
CA ALA A 376 -27.72 -3.74 1.12
C ALA A 376 -27.62 -4.21 -0.33
N ASP A 377 -28.73 -4.72 -0.87
CA ASP A 377 -28.84 -4.99 -2.30
C ASP A 377 -28.70 -3.68 -3.09
N ASP A 378 -28.02 -3.75 -4.23
CA ASP A 378 -27.78 -2.59 -5.09
C ASP A 378 -27.65 -3.02 -6.57
N VAL A 379 -27.69 -2.03 -7.47
CA VAL A 379 -27.43 -2.21 -8.90
C VAL A 379 -26.33 -1.25 -9.31
N LEU A 380 -25.26 -1.79 -9.89
CA LEU A 380 -24.15 -0.98 -10.38
C LEU A 380 -24.53 -0.22 -11.67
N PRO A 381 -23.87 0.91 -11.99
CA PRO A 381 -24.11 1.66 -13.23
C PRO A 381 -23.95 0.87 -14.53
N ASP A 382 -23.23 -0.21 -14.55
CA ASP A 382 -23.13 -1.13 -15.69
C ASP A 382 -24.29 -2.16 -15.77
N GLY A 383 -25.25 -2.06 -14.86
CA GLY A 383 -26.48 -2.87 -14.81
C GLY A 383 -26.38 -4.14 -13.99
N PHE A 384 -25.22 -4.51 -13.45
CA PHE A 384 -25.09 -5.71 -12.64
C PHE A 384 -25.59 -5.55 -11.20
N HIS A 385 -26.33 -6.55 -10.74
CA HIS A 385 -26.88 -6.61 -9.40
C HIS A 385 -25.81 -7.05 -8.39
N ILE A 386 -25.83 -6.44 -7.22
CA ILE A 386 -25.03 -6.77 -6.05
C ILE A 386 -25.99 -7.17 -4.93
N ARG A 387 -25.71 -8.26 -4.22
CA ARG A 387 -26.47 -8.65 -3.03
C ARG A 387 -25.81 -8.14 -1.77
N LYS A 388 -26.63 -7.90 -0.77
CA LYS A 388 -26.16 -7.69 0.60
C LYS A 388 -25.18 -8.80 1.02
N GLY A 389 -24.02 -8.42 1.49
CA GLY A 389 -22.93 -9.32 1.90
C GLY A 389 -21.94 -9.68 0.78
N ASP A 390 -22.22 -9.32 -0.49
CA ASP A 390 -21.24 -9.52 -1.57
C ASP A 390 -20.05 -8.56 -1.42
N GLY A 391 -18.86 -9.06 -1.73
CA GLY A 391 -17.65 -8.24 -1.84
C GLY A 391 -17.61 -7.54 -3.20
N VAL A 392 -17.21 -6.26 -3.21
CA VAL A 392 -17.01 -5.48 -4.44
C VAL A 392 -15.61 -4.90 -4.41
N TYR A 393 -14.80 -5.28 -5.39
CA TYR A 393 -13.38 -4.97 -5.47
C TYR A 393 -13.09 -4.12 -6.71
N TYR A 394 -12.30 -3.06 -6.55
CA TYR A 394 -11.78 -2.24 -7.63
C TYR A 394 -10.28 -2.45 -7.75
N MET A 395 -9.86 -2.68 -9.00
CA MET A 395 -8.54 -3.20 -9.33
C MET A 395 -7.68 -2.09 -9.93
N SER A 396 -7.02 -1.28 -9.09
CA SER A 396 -6.15 -0.19 -9.56
C SER A 396 -5.04 -0.65 -10.51
N TYR A 397 -4.45 -1.83 -10.25
CA TYR A 397 -3.44 -2.43 -11.12
C TYR A 397 -3.99 -2.78 -12.51
N ALA A 398 -5.16 -3.40 -12.57
CA ALA A 398 -5.83 -3.70 -13.83
C ALA A 398 -6.27 -2.42 -14.54
N MET A 399 -6.95 -1.49 -13.82
CA MET A 399 -7.42 -0.23 -14.39
C MET A 399 -6.31 0.55 -15.09
N GLY A 400 -5.10 0.57 -14.52
CA GLY A 400 -3.95 1.21 -15.14
C GLY A 400 -3.58 0.67 -16.53
N ARG A 401 -4.04 -0.54 -16.88
CA ARG A 401 -3.70 -1.28 -18.10
C ARG A 401 -4.86 -1.42 -19.09
N MET A 402 -6.01 -0.77 -18.81
CA MET A 402 -7.21 -0.92 -19.64
C MET A 402 -7.21 0.02 -20.83
N PRO A 403 -7.24 -0.49 -22.09
CA PRO A 403 -7.28 0.37 -23.29
C PRO A 403 -8.50 1.28 -23.35
N TYR A 404 -9.66 0.84 -22.87
CA TYR A 404 -10.87 1.66 -22.85
C TYR A 404 -10.83 2.81 -21.83
N ILE A 405 -9.85 2.81 -20.90
CA ILE A 405 -9.60 3.89 -19.94
C ILE A 405 -8.49 4.82 -20.45
N TRP A 406 -7.39 4.27 -20.98
CA TRP A 406 -6.15 5.00 -21.24
C TRP A 406 -5.73 5.06 -22.71
N GLY A 407 -6.46 4.42 -23.62
CA GLY A 407 -6.10 4.30 -25.04
C GLY A 407 -5.29 3.05 -25.34
N ASN A 408 -4.96 2.84 -26.61
CA ASN A 408 -4.27 1.63 -27.08
C ASN A 408 -2.86 1.47 -26.50
N ASP A 409 -2.25 2.57 -26.05
CA ASP A 409 -0.96 2.64 -25.37
C ASP A 409 -1.07 2.55 -23.83
N ALA A 410 -2.15 1.94 -23.33
CA ALA A 410 -2.41 1.82 -21.88
C ALA A 410 -1.29 1.08 -21.12
N GLU A 411 -0.56 0.19 -21.74
CA GLU A 411 0.56 -0.54 -21.12
C GLU A 411 1.91 0.16 -21.26
N ASP A 412 2.00 1.19 -22.10
CA ASP A 412 3.22 1.96 -22.30
C ASP A 412 3.43 2.96 -21.17
N PHE A 413 4.68 3.06 -20.69
CA PHE A 413 5.08 4.04 -19.70
C PHE A 413 5.33 5.39 -20.38
N ARG A 414 4.36 6.30 -20.29
CA ARG A 414 4.37 7.60 -20.97
C ARG A 414 3.96 8.74 -20.03
N PRO A 415 4.91 9.41 -19.37
CA PRO A 415 4.64 10.55 -18.49
C PRO A 415 3.89 11.70 -19.17
N GLU A 416 4.11 11.89 -20.47
CA GLU A 416 3.47 12.93 -21.29
C GLU A 416 1.93 12.82 -21.32
N ARG A 417 1.37 11.66 -20.97
CA ARG A 417 -0.07 11.43 -20.78
C ARG A 417 -0.70 12.40 -19.76
N TRP A 418 0.09 12.86 -18.82
CA TRP A 418 -0.32 13.73 -17.71
C TRP A 418 0.02 15.19 -17.94
N LEU A 419 0.50 15.56 -19.13
CA LEU A 419 0.95 16.91 -19.42
C LEU A 419 0.11 17.55 -20.52
N LYS A 420 -0.25 18.82 -20.32
CA LYS A 420 -0.76 19.71 -21.33
C LYS A 420 0.11 20.97 -21.34
N ASP A 421 0.73 21.25 -22.47
CA ASP A 421 1.66 22.39 -22.62
C ASP A 421 2.77 22.41 -21.55
N GLY A 422 3.31 21.22 -21.19
CA GLY A 422 4.33 21.03 -20.17
C GLY A 422 3.81 21.09 -18.71
N ILE A 423 2.54 21.41 -18.50
CA ILE A 423 1.94 21.56 -17.17
C ILE A 423 1.16 20.29 -16.81
N PHE A 424 1.38 19.77 -15.60
CA PHE A 424 0.69 18.60 -15.09
C PHE A 424 -0.84 18.81 -15.00
N GLN A 425 -1.59 17.86 -15.54
CA GLN A 425 -3.05 17.83 -15.48
C GLN A 425 -3.51 16.56 -14.75
N PRO A 426 -4.26 16.68 -13.65
CA PRO A 426 -4.80 15.54 -12.95
C PRO A 426 -5.97 14.90 -13.69
N GLU A 427 -6.12 13.60 -13.58
CA GLU A 427 -7.29 12.85 -14.01
C GLU A 427 -8.30 12.67 -12.86
N SER A 428 -9.53 12.28 -13.24
CA SER A 428 -10.56 11.90 -12.26
C SER A 428 -10.03 10.85 -11.28
N PRO A 429 -10.26 10.99 -9.96
CA PRO A 429 -9.84 10.00 -8.98
C PRO A 429 -10.55 8.64 -9.14
N PHE A 430 -11.63 8.57 -9.92
CA PHE A 430 -12.32 7.32 -10.24
C PHE A 430 -11.73 6.63 -11.48
N LYS A 431 -10.96 7.36 -12.28
CA LYS A 431 -10.15 6.84 -13.40
C LYS A 431 -8.74 6.49 -12.94
N PHE A 432 -8.11 7.36 -12.14
CA PHE A 432 -6.81 7.17 -11.51
C PHE A 432 -6.97 6.95 -10.01
N ILE A 433 -7.18 5.70 -9.61
CA ILE A 433 -7.57 5.32 -8.25
C ILE A 433 -6.40 5.01 -7.29
N ALA A 434 -5.16 5.30 -7.67
CA ALA A 434 -3.98 4.96 -6.87
C ALA A 434 -3.99 5.54 -5.44
N PHE A 435 -4.69 6.66 -5.21
CA PHE A 435 -4.88 7.28 -3.90
C PHE A 435 -6.30 7.11 -3.35
N HIS A 436 -7.07 6.14 -3.87
CA HIS A 436 -8.50 5.99 -3.62
C HIS A 436 -9.32 7.23 -4.00
N ALA A 437 -10.62 7.18 -3.71
CA ALA A 437 -11.55 8.25 -4.04
C ALA A 437 -12.65 8.37 -2.95
N GLY A 438 -13.44 9.44 -3.06
CA GLY A 438 -14.55 9.70 -2.14
C GLY A 438 -14.10 9.97 -0.69
N PRO A 439 -14.96 9.72 0.31
CA PRO A 439 -14.64 10.02 1.71
C PRO A 439 -13.42 9.27 2.26
N ARG A 440 -12.98 8.18 1.61
CA ARG A 440 -11.79 7.41 2.00
C ARG A 440 -10.55 7.69 1.15
N ILE A 441 -10.51 8.80 0.40
CA ILE A 441 -9.32 9.24 -0.32
C ILE A 441 -8.10 9.32 0.61
N CYS A 442 -6.92 9.01 0.10
CA CYS A 442 -5.69 9.02 0.88
C CYS A 442 -5.42 10.39 1.52
N LEU A 443 -5.24 10.43 2.83
CA LEU A 443 -4.89 11.64 3.58
C LEU A 443 -3.44 12.08 3.33
N GLY A 444 -2.56 11.11 3.06
CA GLY A 444 -1.15 11.34 2.86
C GLY A 444 -0.74 11.59 1.40
N LYS A 445 -1.66 11.87 0.48
CA LYS A 445 -1.34 12.04 -0.95
C LYS A 445 -0.26 13.10 -1.18
N ASP A 446 -0.45 14.31 -0.66
CA ASP A 446 0.48 15.42 -0.87
C ASP A 446 1.81 15.17 -0.13
N PHE A 447 1.74 14.57 1.05
CA PHE A 447 2.90 14.13 1.82
C PHE A 447 3.74 13.11 1.04
N ALA A 448 3.11 12.10 0.43
CA ALA A 448 3.78 11.08 -0.37
C ALA A 448 4.45 11.68 -1.63
N TYR A 449 3.73 12.52 -2.38
CA TYR A 449 4.31 13.19 -3.56
C TYR A 449 5.50 14.08 -3.17
N ARG A 450 5.41 14.82 -2.08
CA ARG A 450 6.49 15.66 -1.58
C ARG A 450 7.72 14.82 -1.25
N GLN A 451 7.55 13.74 -0.49
CA GLN A 451 8.63 12.82 -0.16
C GLN A 451 9.26 12.21 -1.42
N MET A 452 8.45 11.66 -2.32
CA MET A 452 8.92 11.05 -3.55
C MET A 452 9.66 12.04 -4.44
N LYS A 453 9.16 13.27 -4.62
CA LYS A 453 9.84 14.32 -5.39
C LYS A 453 11.19 14.67 -4.80
N ILE A 454 11.28 14.94 -3.48
CA ILE A 454 12.54 15.32 -2.82
C ILE A 454 13.59 14.21 -2.98
N LEU A 455 13.22 12.95 -2.72
CA LEU A 455 14.13 11.82 -2.84
C LEU A 455 14.57 11.58 -4.28
N SER A 456 13.63 11.65 -5.25
CA SER A 456 13.92 11.46 -6.66
C SER A 456 14.81 12.55 -7.23
N MET A 457 14.57 13.83 -6.87
CA MET A 457 15.41 14.95 -7.29
C MET A 457 16.84 14.78 -6.77
N ALA A 458 17.01 14.46 -5.48
CA ALA A 458 18.32 14.26 -4.89
C ALA A 458 19.08 13.11 -5.57
N LEU A 459 18.45 11.96 -5.70
CA LEU A 459 19.09 10.79 -6.29
C LEU A 459 19.43 10.98 -7.78
N LEU A 460 18.51 11.53 -8.58
CA LEU A 460 18.70 11.71 -10.02
C LEU A 460 19.66 12.85 -10.34
N HIS A 461 19.80 13.83 -9.46
CA HIS A 461 20.81 14.88 -9.62
C HIS A 461 22.23 14.31 -9.55
N PHE A 462 22.50 13.47 -8.55
CA PHE A 462 23.86 12.93 -8.31
C PHE A 462 24.16 11.67 -9.12
N PHE A 463 23.15 10.84 -9.41
CA PHE A 463 23.34 9.53 -10.03
C PHE A 463 22.53 9.33 -11.30
N ARG A 464 23.05 8.45 -12.15
CA ARG A 464 22.31 7.78 -13.22
C ARG A 464 22.09 6.33 -12.82
N PHE A 465 20.85 5.85 -12.89
CA PHE A 465 20.50 4.50 -12.51
C PHE A 465 20.40 3.57 -13.71
N LYS A 466 20.88 2.34 -13.51
CA LYS A 466 20.76 1.21 -14.44
C LYS A 466 20.38 -0.03 -13.63
N LEU A 467 19.69 -0.99 -14.23
CA LEU A 467 19.53 -2.32 -13.61
C LEU A 467 20.89 -2.99 -13.48
N SER A 468 21.12 -3.72 -12.39
CA SER A 468 22.32 -4.53 -12.22
C SER A 468 22.35 -5.69 -13.20
N ASP A 469 21.16 -6.20 -13.55
CA ASP A 469 20.94 -7.24 -14.56
C ASP A 469 19.67 -6.88 -15.36
N ASP A 470 19.88 -6.50 -16.62
CA ASP A 470 18.79 -6.14 -17.55
C ASP A 470 17.95 -7.32 -18.00
N MET A 471 18.47 -8.55 -17.87
CA MET A 471 17.78 -9.80 -18.26
C MET A 471 16.90 -10.35 -17.12
N LYS A 472 17.12 -9.92 -15.88
CA LYS A 472 16.31 -10.39 -14.76
C LYS A 472 14.87 -9.86 -14.87
N VAL A 473 13.92 -10.79 -14.92
CA VAL A 473 12.49 -10.44 -14.87
C VAL A 473 12.13 -10.01 -13.45
N VAL A 474 11.72 -8.77 -13.31
CA VAL A 474 11.26 -8.24 -12.03
C VAL A 474 9.81 -8.65 -11.80
N THR A 475 9.56 -9.36 -10.71
CA THR A 475 8.25 -9.82 -10.28
C THR A 475 7.83 -9.10 -8.99
N TYR A 476 6.55 -9.24 -8.62
CA TYR A 476 6.06 -8.72 -7.33
C TYR A 476 5.72 -9.84 -6.35
N ARG A 477 5.74 -9.53 -5.08
CA ARG A 477 5.18 -10.34 -4.00
C ARG A 477 3.73 -9.94 -3.77
N THR A 478 2.81 -10.90 -3.78
CA THR A 478 1.39 -10.66 -3.54
C THR A 478 1.14 -10.38 -2.06
N MET A 479 0.77 -9.14 -1.74
CA MET A 479 0.48 -8.65 -0.40
C MET A 479 -0.35 -7.35 -0.50
N PHE A 480 -0.66 -6.65 0.63
CA PHE A 480 -1.48 -5.41 0.57
C PHE A 480 -0.88 -4.32 -0.31
N THR A 481 0.44 -4.27 -0.43
CA THR A 481 1.16 -3.31 -1.26
C THR A 481 1.93 -4.03 -2.38
N LEU A 482 2.13 -3.36 -3.51
CA LEU A 482 2.82 -3.93 -4.68
C LEU A 482 4.34 -3.92 -4.47
N HIS A 483 4.83 -4.88 -3.73
CA HIS A 483 6.24 -5.01 -3.36
C HIS A 483 7.03 -5.76 -4.45
N ILE A 484 8.20 -5.25 -4.84
CA ILE A 484 9.11 -5.99 -5.74
C ILE A 484 9.65 -7.22 -5.00
N ASN A 485 9.46 -8.40 -5.61
CA ASN A 485 9.97 -9.63 -5.05
C ASN A 485 11.50 -9.63 -5.04
N GLU A 486 12.13 -10.02 -3.92
CA GLU A 486 13.59 -10.02 -3.72
C GLU A 486 14.27 -8.64 -3.79
N GLY A 487 13.47 -7.55 -3.85
CA GLY A 487 13.99 -6.18 -3.97
C GLY A 487 14.48 -5.82 -5.37
N LEU A 488 14.68 -4.52 -5.59
CA LEU A 488 15.24 -3.99 -6.84
C LEU A 488 16.75 -3.82 -6.70
N GLN A 489 17.51 -4.46 -7.59
CA GLN A 489 18.96 -4.28 -7.66
C GLN A 489 19.33 -3.33 -8.80
N VAL A 490 19.88 -2.18 -8.46
CA VAL A 490 20.30 -1.14 -9.38
C VAL A 490 21.76 -0.73 -9.16
N CYS A 491 22.41 -0.31 -10.24
CA CYS A 491 23.70 0.34 -10.21
C CYS A 491 23.48 1.86 -10.28
N ALA A 492 23.97 2.59 -9.28
CA ALA A 492 24.00 4.04 -9.27
C ALA A 492 25.38 4.51 -9.80
N VAL A 493 25.37 5.15 -10.97
CA VAL A 493 26.57 5.69 -11.59
C VAL A 493 26.63 7.18 -11.31
N PRO A 494 27.66 7.69 -10.63
CA PRO A 494 27.82 9.12 -10.39
C PRO A 494 27.81 9.93 -11.69
N ARG A 495 27.14 11.07 -11.71
CA ARG A 495 27.20 12.01 -12.84
C ARG A 495 28.51 12.79 -12.77
N ARG A 496 29.25 12.87 -13.89
CA ARG A 496 30.56 13.54 -13.97
C ARG A 496 30.46 14.99 -13.49
N GLY A 497 31.42 15.43 -12.65
CA GLY A 497 31.52 16.79 -12.13
C GLY A 497 30.77 17.05 -10.80
N LEU A 498 30.06 16.06 -10.22
CA LEU A 498 29.23 16.28 -9.02
C LEU A 498 29.66 15.48 -7.77
N VAL A 499 30.65 14.61 -7.86
CA VAL A 499 31.14 13.85 -6.70
C VAL A 499 32.67 13.84 -6.74
N GLU A 500 33.30 14.77 -6.07
CA GLU A 500 34.58 14.55 -5.42
C GLU A 500 34.30 14.36 -3.92
N ALA A 501 34.76 13.22 -3.42
CA ALA A 501 34.53 12.50 -2.20
C ALA A 501 34.26 13.29 -0.91
#